data_0d68956455851034c6dce068a93c5f07
#
_entry.id   0d68956455851034c6dce068a93c5f07
#
_cell.length_a   1.000
_cell.length_b   1.000
_cell.length_c   1.000
_cell.angle_alpha   90.00
_cell.angle_beta   90.00
_cell.angle_gamma   90.00
#
_symmetry.space_group_name_H-M   'P 1'
#
loop_
_entity.id
_entity.type
_entity.pdbx_description
1 polymer ?
#
loop_
_entity_poly.entity_id
_entity_poly.type
_entity_poly.pdbx_seq_one_letter_code
_entity_poly.pdbx_strand_id
1 'polypeptide(L)'
;MKYAIVFSSQTGNTKQLAEAVSSVLPQADLCFFGSPSQEALQAERLFIGFWTDKGRCNQEITDFLKTLKDKEVFLFGTTGFGGSQEYFDKILSSVQKCLGASNTVIGTYMCQGKMPQSVRERYVKMKNSPLPIPNVDKMIENFDTAVSHPDETDLQKLKYAVAQCIRC
;
A
#
# COMPACT_ATOMS: atom_id res chain seq x y z
N MET A 1 -3.88 24.16 0.73
CA MET A 1 -4.59 22.88 0.50
C MET A 1 -4.30 21.95 1.66
N LYS A 2 -5.32 21.34 2.25
CA LYS A 2 -5.11 20.42 3.38
C LYS A 2 -4.87 18.99 2.90
N TYR A 3 -3.90 18.32 3.53
CA TYR A 3 -3.52 16.94 3.27
C TYR A 3 -3.90 16.03 4.43
N ALA A 4 -4.26 14.79 4.12
CA ALA A 4 -4.38 13.71 5.10
C ALA A 4 -3.60 12.49 4.63
N ILE A 5 -2.96 11.78 5.55
CA ILE A 5 -2.35 10.48 5.32
C ILE A 5 -3.15 9.46 6.11
N VAL A 6 -3.81 8.57 5.39
CA VAL A 6 -4.65 7.51 5.96
C VAL A 6 -4.07 6.17 5.56
N PHE A 7 -3.83 5.28 6.51
CA PHE A 7 -3.25 3.98 6.19
C PHE A 7 -3.69 2.88 7.15
N SER A 8 -3.63 1.66 6.67
CA SER A 8 -3.72 0.46 7.47
C SER A 8 -2.43 -0.35 7.29
N SER A 9 -1.85 -0.81 8.38
CA SER A 9 -0.59 -1.53 8.37
C SER A 9 -0.65 -2.73 9.31
N GLN A 10 -0.31 -3.91 8.81
CA GLN A 10 -0.30 -5.15 9.56
C GLN A 10 1.09 -5.50 10.11
N THR A 11 2.13 -5.34 9.28
CA THR A 11 3.52 -5.72 9.60
C THR A 11 4.46 -4.53 9.70
N GLY A 12 3.94 -3.31 9.62
CA GLY A 12 4.73 -2.08 9.60
C GLY A 12 5.17 -1.59 8.23
N ASN A 13 4.99 -2.36 7.16
CA ASN A 13 5.40 -1.97 5.80
C ASN A 13 4.67 -0.72 5.32
N THR A 14 3.35 -0.73 5.37
CA THR A 14 2.53 0.40 4.91
C THR A 14 2.75 1.63 5.78
N LYS A 15 2.96 1.45 7.09
CA LYS A 15 3.31 2.55 8.01
C LYS A 15 4.63 3.21 7.60
N GLN A 16 5.64 2.43 7.24
CA GLN A 16 6.92 2.94 6.76
C GLN A 16 6.77 3.78 5.49
N LEU A 17 5.91 3.35 4.56
CA LEU A 17 5.56 4.15 3.38
C LEU A 17 4.82 5.44 3.77
N ALA A 18 3.88 5.38 4.70
CA ALA A 18 3.13 6.55 5.17
C ALA A 18 4.05 7.61 5.80
N GLU A 19 5.04 7.18 6.59
CA GLU A 19 6.07 8.05 7.16
C GLU A 19 6.93 8.70 6.07
N ALA A 20 7.29 7.94 5.03
CA ALA A 20 8.00 8.48 3.87
C ALA A 20 7.17 9.54 3.12
N VAL A 21 5.87 9.31 2.92
CA VAL A 21 4.95 10.32 2.36
C VAL A 21 4.92 11.56 3.22
N SER A 22 4.74 11.40 4.53
CA SER A 22 4.72 12.53 5.48
C SER A 22 5.98 13.39 5.40
N SER A 23 7.14 12.78 5.19
CA SER A 23 8.43 13.50 5.14
C SER A 23 8.58 14.47 3.97
N VAL A 24 7.76 14.35 2.93
CA VAL A 24 7.81 15.21 1.73
C VAL A 24 6.62 16.15 1.60
N LEU A 25 5.61 16.02 2.48
CA LEU A 25 4.47 16.92 2.51
C LEU A 25 4.75 18.17 3.36
N PRO A 26 4.19 19.34 2.98
CA PRO A 26 4.23 20.52 3.83
C PRO A 26 3.53 20.26 5.17
N GLN A 27 4.29 20.27 6.25
CA GLN A 27 3.77 19.92 7.59
C GLN A 27 2.67 20.86 8.08
N ALA A 28 2.70 22.14 7.65
CA ALA A 28 1.65 23.11 8.00
C ALA A 28 0.28 22.78 7.38
N ASP A 29 0.28 22.02 6.30
CA ASP A 29 -0.93 21.61 5.57
C ASP A 29 -1.41 20.20 5.93
N LEU A 30 -0.57 19.40 6.62
CA LEU A 30 -0.92 18.04 7.05
C LEU A 30 -1.86 18.10 8.26
N CYS A 31 -3.15 17.81 8.04
CA CYS A 31 -4.17 17.88 9.08
C CYS A 31 -4.49 16.52 9.73
N PHE A 32 -4.06 15.40 9.14
CA PHE A 32 -4.34 14.07 9.68
C PHE A 32 -3.25 13.06 9.28
N PHE A 33 -2.87 12.19 10.22
CA PHE A 33 -1.97 11.06 9.98
C PHE A 33 -2.40 9.89 10.87
N GLY A 34 -2.90 8.80 10.29
CA GLY A 34 -3.33 7.65 11.08
C GLY A 34 -4.23 6.66 10.32
N SER A 35 -4.90 5.81 11.07
CA SER A 35 -5.89 4.87 10.56
C SER A 35 -7.14 5.58 10.03
N PRO A 36 -7.96 4.92 9.19
CA PRO A 36 -9.21 5.50 8.70
C PRO A 36 -10.04 6.19 9.77
N SER A 37 -10.36 7.47 9.56
CA SER A 37 -11.11 8.32 10.49
C SER A 37 -11.92 9.37 9.74
N GLN A 38 -13.05 9.79 10.33
CA GLN A 38 -13.86 10.89 9.82
C GLN A 38 -13.08 12.22 9.80
N GLU A 39 -12.11 12.40 10.68
CA GLU A 39 -11.26 13.59 10.74
C GLU A 39 -10.44 13.78 9.45
N ALA A 40 -10.01 12.68 8.83
CA ALA A 40 -9.27 12.72 7.58
C ALA A 40 -10.09 13.31 6.41
N LEU A 41 -11.42 13.24 6.48
CA LEU A 41 -12.31 13.75 5.43
C LEU A 41 -12.29 15.28 5.32
N GLN A 42 -11.71 15.99 6.29
CA GLN A 42 -11.51 17.44 6.22
C GLN A 42 -10.43 17.83 5.21
N ALA A 43 -9.56 16.91 4.82
CA ALA A 43 -8.55 17.14 3.81
C ALA A 43 -9.17 17.17 2.39
N GLU A 44 -8.59 17.97 1.52
CA GLU A 44 -8.93 18.02 0.09
C GLU A 44 -8.21 16.92 -0.69
N ARG A 45 -6.97 16.64 -0.31
CA ARG A 45 -6.12 15.62 -0.91
C ARG A 45 -5.70 14.56 0.11
N LEU A 46 -5.95 13.30 -0.20
CA LEU A 46 -5.67 12.18 0.68
C LEU A 46 -4.60 11.25 0.07
N PHE A 47 -3.61 10.92 0.88
CA PHE A 47 -2.62 9.88 0.59
C PHE A 47 -3.03 8.63 1.34
N ILE A 48 -3.44 7.59 0.61
CA ILE A 48 -4.08 6.41 1.21
C ILE A 48 -3.20 5.19 1.03
N GLY A 49 -2.77 4.63 2.15
CA GLY A 49 -1.89 3.48 2.24
C GLY A 49 -2.63 2.19 2.61
N PHE A 50 -2.35 1.12 1.86
CA PHE A 50 -2.96 -0.19 2.09
C PHE A 50 -1.93 -1.32 2.03
N TRP A 51 -2.25 -2.42 2.67
CA TRP A 51 -1.59 -3.69 2.41
C TRP A 51 -2.51 -4.57 1.55
N THR A 52 -1.89 -5.43 0.75
CA THR A 52 -2.63 -6.27 -0.20
C THR A 52 -3.15 -7.52 0.48
N ASP A 53 -4.46 -7.72 0.38
CA ASP A 53 -5.16 -8.92 0.80
C ASP A 53 -5.89 -9.51 -0.40
N LYS A 54 -5.46 -10.71 -0.82
CA LYS A 54 -6.07 -11.45 -1.94
C LYS A 54 -6.24 -10.61 -3.23
N GLY A 55 -5.22 -9.87 -3.60
CA GLY A 55 -5.17 -9.10 -4.85
C GLY A 55 -5.88 -7.74 -4.83
N ARG A 56 -6.27 -7.26 -3.65
CA ARG A 56 -6.89 -5.95 -3.44
C ARG A 56 -6.48 -5.35 -2.09
N CYS A 57 -6.88 -4.12 -1.80
CA CYS A 57 -6.61 -3.54 -0.50
C CYS A 57 -7.42 -4.26 0.62
N ASN A 58 -6.85 -4.23 1.81
CA ASN A 58 -7.50 -4.74 3.03
C ASN A 58 -8.86 -4.06 3.27
N GLN A 59 -9.75 -4.74 3.99
CA GLN A 59 -11.15 -4.36 4.14
C GLN A 59 -11.34 -2.97 4.76
N GLU A 60 -10.54 -2.62 5.77
CA GLU A 60 -10.61 -1.31 6.43
C GLU A 60 -10.42 -0.16 5.44
N ILE A 61 -9.43 -0.28 4.56
CA ILE A 61 -9.18 0.71 3.51
C ILE A 61 -10.28 0.67 2.44
N THR A 62 -10.74 -0.53 2.04
CA THR A 62 -11.87 -0.67 1.11
C THR A 62 -13.10 0.11 1.60
N ASP A 63 -13.44 -0.03 2.87
CA ASP A 63 -14.60 0.63 3.45
C ASP A 63 -14.40 2.14 3.54
N PHE A 64 -13.21 2.59 3.89
CA PHE A 64 -12.88 4.02 3.91
C PHE A 64 -12.95 4.66 2.53
N LEU A 65 -12.38 4.01 1.49
CA LEU A 65 -12.42 4.52 0.11
C LEU A 65 -13.84 4.77 -0.40
N LYS A 66 -14.79 3.93 0.00
CA LYS A 66 -16.21 4.08 -0.38
C LYS A 66 -16.88 5.32 0.25
N THR A 67 -16.32 5.86 1.33
CA THR A 67 -16.87 7.06 1.98
C THR A 67 -16.42 8.36 1.33
N LEU A 68 -15.39 8.31 0.48
CA LEU A 68 -14.78 9.49 -0.12
C LEU A 68 -15.67 10.10 -1.22
N LYS A 69 -15.76 11.43 -1.21
CA LYS A 69 -16.47 12.21 -2.22
C LYS A 69 -15.68 13.48 -2.53
N ASP A 70 -15.54 13.76 -3.81
CA ASP A 70 -14.92 14.98 -4.33
C ASP A 70 -13.50 15.21 -3.77
N LYS A 71 -12.70 14.12 -3.68
CA LYS A 71 -11.34 14.14 -3.16
C LYS A 71 -10.31 13.86 -4.25
N GLU A 72 -9.15 14.47 -4.09
CA GLU A 72 -7.93 14.04 -4.79
C GLU A 72 -7.24 12.93 -3.98
N VAL A 73 -6.95 11.80 -4.61
CA VAL A 73 -6.45 10.61 -3.92
C VAL A 73 -5.16 10.11 -4.55
N PHE A 74 -4.11 10.01 -3.76
CA PHE A 74 -2.90 9.26 -4.08
C PHE A 74 -2.95 7.92 -3.37
N LEU A 75 -2.84 6.82 -4.12
CA LEU A 75 -2.87 5.47 -3.57
C LEU A 75 -1.45 4.90 -3.48
N PHE A 76 -1.08 4.39 -2.31
CA PHE A 76 0.17 3.65 -2.16
C PHE A 76 -0.06 2.34 -1.41
N GLY A 77 0.68 1.30 -1.77
CA GLY A 77 0.44 0.00 -1.18
C GLY A 77 1.65 -0.91 -1.17
N THR A 78 1.55 -1.97 -0.38
CA THR A 78 2.53 -3.03 -0.28
C THR A 78 1.89 -4.39 -0.59
N THR A 79 2.70 -5.30 -1.12
CA THR A 79 2.31 -6.69 -1.33
C THR A 79 3.48 -7.62 -1.04
N GLY A 80 3.20 -8.78 -0.45
CA GLY A 80 4.22 -9.80 -0.20
C GLY A 80 4.68 -10.49 -1.48
N PHE A 81 3.80 -10.62 -2.46
CA PHE A 81 4.11 -11.18 -3.76
C PHE A 81 4.44 -10.10 -4.76
N GLY A 82 5.09 -10.49 -5.86
CA GLY A 82 5.24 -9.64 -7.00
C GLY A 82 6.66 -9.18 -7.21
N GLY A 83 6.85 -7.99 -7.69
CA GLY A 83 8.07 -7.46 -8.25
C GLY A 83 7.87 -7.10 -9.71
N SER A 84 6.72 -7.41 -10.32
CA SER A 84 6.36 -6.95 -11.64
C SER A 84 5.38 -5.77 -11.57
N GLN A 85 5.61 -4.77 -12.41
CA GLN A 85 4.71 -3.63 -12.54
C GLN A 85 3.30 -4.06 -12.97
N GLU A 86 3.19 -5.07 -13.83
CA GLU A 86 1.90 -5.61 -14.25
C GLU A 86 1.06 -6.14 -13.09
N TYR A 87 1.68 -6.83 -12.14
CA TYR A 87 0.99 -7.31 -10.95
C TYR A 87 0.52 -6.17 -10.04
N PHE A 88 1.37 -5.16 -9.83
CA PHE A 88 1.00 -3.97 -9.07
C PHE A 88 -0.14 -3.20 -9.73
N ASP A 89 -0.13 -3.06 -11.04
CA ASP A 89 -1.18 -2.37 -11.79
C ASP A 89 -2.53 -3.08 -11.69
N LYS A 90 -2.55 -4.41 -11.65
CA LYS A 90 -3.77 -5.20 -11.41
C LYS A 90 -4.36 -4.92 -10.02
N ILE A 91 -3.51 -4.88 -9.00
CA ILE A 91 -3.95 -4.57 -7.63
C ILE A 91 -4.50 -3.15 -7.58
N LEU A 92 -3.74 -2.17 -8.09
CA LEU A 92 -4.15 -0.76 -8.12
C LEU A 92 -5.48 -0.54 -8.87
N SER A 93 -5.67 -1.22 -10.00
CA SER A 93 -6.95 -1.19 -10.72
C SER A 93 -8.10 -1.70 -9.87
N SER A 94 -7.88 -2.77 -9.11
CA SER A 94 -8.88 -3.31 -8.19
C SER A 94 -9.21 -2.34 -7.06
N VAL A 95 -8.19 -1.68 -6.51
CA VAL A 95 -8.36 -0.68 -5.43
C VAL A 95 -9.11 0.56 -5.93
N GLN A 96 -8.77 1.07 -7.10
CA GLN A 96 -9.41 2.23 -7.70
C GLN A 96 -10.92 2.04 -7.93
N LYS A 97 -11.37 0.80 -8.18
CA LYS A 97 -12.80 0.49 -8.31
C LYS A 97 -13.60 0.71 -7.02
N CYS A 98 -12.92 0.80 -5.88
CA CYS A 98 -13.58 1.10 -4.61
C CYS A 98 -13.87 2.60 -4.42
N LEU A 99 -13.24 3.46 -5.22
CA LEU A 99 -13.47 4.91 -5.21
C LEU A 99 -14.73 5.26 -6.00
N GLY A 100 -15.57 6.13 -5.43
CA GLY A 100 -16.68 6.74 -6.16
C GLY A 100 -16.18 7.64 -7.30
N ALA A 101 -17.00 7.77 -8.35
CA ALA A 101 -16.65 8.49 -9.57
C ALA A 101 -16.37 10.00 -9.38
N SER A 102 -16.79 10.59 -8.24
CA SER A 102 -16.51 11.99 -7.93
C SER A 102 -15.07 12.25 -7.47
N ASN A 103 -14.30 11.20 -7.20
CA ASN A 103 -12.92 11.33 -6.74
C ASN A 103 -11.94 11.27 -7.91
N THR A 104 -10.81 11.96 -7.77
CA THR A 104 -9.74 11.97 -8.76
C THR A 104 -8.50 11.24 -8.22
N VAL A 105 -8.04 10.21 -8.90
CA VAL A 105 -6.76 9.56 -8.59
C VAL A 105 -5.64 10.39 -9.22
N ILE A 106 -4.82 11.02 -8.37
CA ILE A 106 -3.72 11.91 -8.80
C ILE A 106 -2.38 11.19 -8.94
N GLY A 107 -2.27 9.97 -8.43
CA GLY A 107 -1.07 9.15 -8.56
C GLY A 107 -1.19 7.84 -7.79
N THR A 108 -0.28 6.94 -8.10
CA THR A 108 -0.23 5.61 -7.48
C THR A 108 1.21 5.14 -7.28
N TYR A 109 1.42 4.29 -6.27
CA TYR A 109 2.70 3.63 -6.04
C TYR A 109 2.49 2.28 -5.36
N MET A 110 3.27 1.28 -5.75
CA MET A 110 3.35 0.01 -5.01
C MET A 110 4.77 -0.51 -4.96
N CYS A 111 5.08 -1.21 -3.89
CA CYS A 111 6.30 -1.98 -3.75
C CYS A 111 6.05 -3.30 -3.00
N GLN A 112 7.04 -4.17 -3.02
CA GLN A 112 7.04 -5.37 -2.22
C GLN A 112 7.24 -5.03 -0.73
N GLY A 113 6.73 -5.87 0.16
CA GLY A 113 6.90 -5.74 1.61
C GLY A 113 7.06 -7.10 2.28
N LYS A 114 7.85 -7.14 3.35
CA LYS A 114 8.08 -8.36 4.11
C LYS A 114 6.78 -8.94 4.67
N MET A 115 6.68 -10.27 4.63
CA MET A 115 5.58 -11.02 5.22
C MET A 115 5.95 -11.52 6.63
N PRO A 116 4.94 -11.84 7.48
CA PRO A 116 5.20 -12.46 8.78
C PRO A 116 5.95 -13.79 8.63
N GLN A 117 6.87 -14.09 9.56
CA GLN A 117 7.65 -15.34 9.55
C GLN A 117 6.79 -16.60 9.54
N SER A 118 5.61 -16.54 10.14
CA SER A 118 4.61 -17.62 10.11
C SER A 118 4.20 -18.07 8.70
N VAL A 119 4.26 -17.15 7.73
CA VAL A 119 3.99 -17.46 6.31
C VAL A 119 5.08 -18.38 5.76
N ARG A 120 6.35 -18.07 6.03
CA ARG A 120 7.48 -18.92 5.60
C ARG A 120 7.42 -20.30 6.23
N GLU A 121 7.13 -20.36 7.52
CA GLU A 121 6.97 -21.64 8.24
C GLU A 121 5.87 -22.50 7.62
N ARG A 122 4.77 -21.89 7.23
CA ARG A 122 3.70 -22.58 6.52
C ARG A 122 4.15 -23.11 5.16
N TYR A 123 4.91 -22.33 4.39
CA TYR A 123 5.46 -22.78 3.10
C TYR A 123 6.42 -23.95 3.27
N VAL A 124 7.29 -23.92 4.28
CA VAL A 124 8.20 -25.02 4.59
C VAL A 124 7.43 -26.28 4.96
N LYS A 125 6.37 -26.19 5.76
CA LYS A 125 5.49 -27.33 6.08
C LYS A 125 4.81 -27.89 4.83
N MET A 126 4.37 -27.04 3.91
CA MET A 126 3.78 -27.46 2.63
C MET A 126 4.80 -28.18 1.76
N LYS A 127 6.07 -27.72 1.73
CA LYS A 127 7.16 -28.39 1.01
C LYS A 127 7.45 -29.78 1.53
N ASN A 128 7.41 -29.96 2.83
CA ASN A 128 7.68 -31.24 3.51
C ASN A 128 6.45 -32.16 3.61
N SER A 129 5.32 -31.76 3.04
CA SER A 129 4.11 -32.57 2.98
C SER A 129 4.27 -33.77 2.04
N PRO A 130 3.58 -34.92 2.32
CA PRO A 130 3.55 -36.07 1.41
C PRO A 130 2.96 -35.75 0.03
N LEU A 131 2.13 -34.72 -0.08
CA LEU A 131 1.57 -34.21 -1.32
C LEU A 131 2.18 -32.83 -1.61
N PRO A 132 3.32 -32.75 -2.32
CA PRO A 132 3.99 -31.48 -2.59
C PRO A 132 3.11 -30.57 -3.41
N ILE A 133 3.00 -29.33 -2.94
CA ILE A 133 2.27 -28.27 -3.65
C ILE A 133 3.19 -27.69 -4.73
N PRO A 134 2.71 -27.55 -5.98
CA PRO A 134 3.49 -26.92 -7.05
C PRO A 134 3.92 -25.50 -6.68
N ASN A 135 5.14 -25.10 -7.08
CA ASN A 135 5.71 -23.77 -6.89
C ASN A 135 6.03 -23.35 -5.44
N VAL A 136 5.99 -24.27 -4.48
CA VAL A 136 6.32 -23.94 -3.07
C VAL A 136 7.74 -23.38 -2.92
N ASP A 137 8.71 -23.87 -3.69
CA ASP A 137 10.07 -23.33 -3.66
C ASP A 137 10.14 -21.90 -4.14
N LYS A 138 9.37 -21.54 -5.18
CA LYS A 138 9.24 -20.15 -5.66
C LYS A 138 8.55 -19.26 -4.64
N MET A 139 7.59 -19.79 -3.87
CA MET A 139 6.93 -19.04 -2.80
C MET A 139 7.89 -18.71 -1.66
N ILE A 140 8.77 -19.66 -1.29
CA ILE A 140 9.82 -19.45 -0.28
C ILE A 140 10.85 -18.44 -0.80
N GLU A 141 11.31 -18.57 -2.03
CA GLU A 141 12.24 -17.63 -2.66
C GLU A 141 11.64 -16.20 -2.70
N ASN A 142 10.39 -16.07 -3.08
CA ASN A 142 9.70 -14.79 -3.05
C ASN A 142 9.62 -14.21 -1.63
N PHE A 143 9.33 -15.05 -0.63
CA PHE A 143 9.34 -14.61 0.78
C PHE A 143 10.70 -14.06 1.17
N ASP A 144 11.78 -14.80 0.86
CA ASP A 144 13.15 -14.42 1.21
C ASP A 144 13.57 -13.13 0.50
N THR A 145 13.13 -12.90 -0.74
CA THR A 145 13.34 -11.65 -1.47
C THR A 145 12.57 -10.49 -0.81
N ALA A 146 11.35 -10.73 -0.37
CA ALA A 146 10.49 -9.70 0.24
C ALA A 146 10.99 -9.21 1.62
N VAL A 147 11.82 -9.99 2.31
CA VAL A 147 12.29 -9.68 3.67
C VAL A 147 12.97 -8.31 3.79
N SER A 148 13.71 -7.89 2.76
CA SER A 148 14.40 -6.60 2.72
C SER A 148 13.54 -5.41 2.25
N HIS A 149 12.28 -5.66 1.90
CA HIS A 149 11.38 -4.63 1.39
C HIS A 149 10.30 -4.21 2.41
N PRO A 150 9.88 -2.95 2.44
CA PRO A 150 10.39 -1.84 1.61
C PRO A 150 11.84 -1.49 1.96
N ASP A 151 12.66 -1.24 0.96
CA ASP A 151 14.02 -0.74 1.12
C ASP A 151 14.10 0.78 0.86
N GLU A 152 15.30 1.36 1.00
CA GLU A 152 15.51 2.79 0.76
C GLU A 152 15.17 3.20 -0.68
N THR A 153 15.43 2.34 -1.65
CA THR A 153 15.08 2.60 -3.05
C THR A 153 13.56 2.69 -3.24
N ASP A 154 12.81 1.80 -2.59
CA ASP A 154 11.34 1.83 -2.60
C ASP A 154 10.82 3.14 -2.01
N LEU A 155 11.37 3.57 -0.87
CA LEU A 155 10.98 4.82 -0.21
C LEU A 155 11.30 6.05 -1.07
N GLN A 156 12.46 6.09 -1.71
CA GLN A 156 12.84 7.22 -2.59
C GLN A 156 11.94 7.31 -3.83
N LYS A 157 11.58 6.18 -4.44
CA LYS A 157 10.63 6.16 -5.56
C LYS A 157 9.25 6.68 -5.15
N LEU A 158 8.77 6.27 -3.98
CA LEU A 158 7.51 6.78 -3.43
C LEU A 158 7.57 8.30 -3.20
N LYS A 159 8.61 8.78 -2.52
CA LYS A 159 8.81 10.22 -2.27
C LYS A 159 8.83 11.03 -3.57
N TYR A 160 9.51 10.53 -4.59
CA TYR A 160 9.54 11.15 -5.91
C TYR A 160 8.14 11.22 -6.53
N ALA A 161 7.39 10.11 -6.53
CA ALA A 161 6.04 10.06 -7.07
C ALA A 161 5.08 11.05 -6.36
N VAL A 162 5.16 11.12 -5.04
CA VAL A 162 4.38 12.07 -4.24
C VAL A 162 4.75 13.52 -4.57
N ALA A 163 6.05 13.81 -4.65
CA ALA A 163 6.54 15.16 -4.95
C ALA A 163 6.06 15.67 -6.33
N GLN A 164 5.90 14.80 -7.32
CA GLN A 164 5.34 15.19 -8.63
C GLN A 164 3.87 15.62 -8.50
N CYS A 165 3.09 14.95 -7.65
CA CYS A 165 1.67 15.25 -7.45
C CYS A 165 1.40 16.54 -6.66
N ILE A 166 2.37 17.01 -5.83
CA ILE A 166 2.18 18.23 -5.03
C ILE A 166 2.56 19.51 -5.79
N ARG A 167 3.34 19.38 -6.86
CA ARG A 167 3.80 20.52 -7.67
C ARG A 167 2.81 20.99 -8.74
N CYS A 168 1.72 20.23 -8.91
CA CYS A 168 0.67 20.54 -9.89
C CYS A 168 -0.45 21.36 -9.29
#